data_3d34cf055fe2467e716f3b1cc56681de
#
_entry.id   3d34cf055fe2467e716f3b1cc56681de
#
_cell.length_a   1.000
_cell.length_b   1.000
_cell.length_c   1.000
_cell.angle_alpha   90.00
_cell.angle_beta   90.00
_cell.angle_gamma   90.00
#
_symmetry.space_group_name_H-M   'P 1'
#
loop_
_entity.id
_entity.type
_entity.pdbx_description
1 polymer ?
#
loop_
_entity_poly.entity_id
_entity_poly.type
_entity_poly.pdbx_seq_one_letter_code
_entity_poly.pdbx_strand_id
1 'polypeptide(L)'
;MRVIAYDRFRPGVTMQQITPYLPEEVSNVWRLWKAGIVRENYARADEPGVVIVFEVEDVAAARTYTDDFPLSKAGLLEWSFIALQVPLPIETLFREGLDLNPPFDRTTKHGEAAQ
;
A
#
# COMPACT_ATOMS: atom_id res chain seq x y z
N MET A 1 -3.69 -11.43 4.05
CA MET A 1 -4.02 -10.53 2.93
C MET A 1 -3.04 -9.38 2.89
N ARG A 2 -2.61 -9.01 1.70
CA ARG A 2 -1.82 -7.80 1.53
C ARG A 2 -2.74 -6.60 1.38
N VAL A 3 -2.42 -5.54 2.12
CA VAL A 3 -3.13 -4.27 2.05
C VAL A 3 -2.10 -3.18 1.83
N ILE A 4 -2.30 -2.39 0.78
CA ILE A 4 -1.50 -1.19 0.57
C ILE A 4 -2.17 -0.04 1.32
N ALA A 5 -1.41 0.63 2.19
CA ALA A 5 -1.84 1.85 2.83
C ALA A 5 -0.97 2.99 2.33
N TYR A 6 -1.58 4.10 2.00
CA TYR A 6 -0.83 5.29 1.61
C TYR A 6 -1.47 6.52 2.24
N ASP A 7 -0.63 7.46 2.58
CA ASP A 7 -1.08 8.66 3.28
C ASP A 7 -0.89 9.91 2.43
N ARG A 8 -1.55 10.95 2.90
CA ARG A 8 -1.28 12.32 2.48
C ARG A 8 -1.46 13.22 3.68
N PHE A 9 -0.80 14.37 3.63
CA PHE A 9 -0.99 15.38 4.66
C PHE A 9 -2.42 15.92 4.57
N ARG A 10 -3.04 16.13 5.72
CA ARG A 10 -4.31 16.83 5.76
C ARG A 10 -4.14 18.25 5.24
N PRO A 11 -5.21 18.86 4.69
CA PRO A 11 -5.13 20.23 4.18
C PRO A 11 -4.51 21.19 5.20
N GLY A 12 -3.55 21.99 4.74
CA GLY A 12 -2.88 22.98 5.57
C GLY A 12 -1.72 22.46 6.42
N VAL A 13 -1.49 21.14 6.44
CA VAL A 13 -0.38 20.56 7.20
C VAL A 13 0.91 20.75 6.40
N THR A 14 1.95 21.18 7.11
CA THR A 14 3.27 21.44 6.53
C THR A 14 4.28 20.42 7.04
N MET A 15 5.39 20.30 6.33
CA MET A 15 6.48 19.41 6.75
C MET A 15 7.05 19.82 8.12
N GLN A 16 6.99 21.08 8.47
CA GLN A 16 7.42 21.57 9.76
C GLN A 16 6.61 20.97 10.91
N GLN A 17 5.32 20.71 10.68
CA GLN A 17 4.46 20.06 11.68
C GLN A 17 4.73 18.55 11.76
N ILE A 18 5.14 17.96 10.67
CA ILE A 18 5.42 16.51 10.57
C ILE A 18 6.74 16.15 11.24
N THR A 19 7.78 16.94 11.02
CA THR A 19 9.16 16.63 11.42
C THR A 19 9.33 16.20 12.87
N PRO A 20 8.68 16.84 13.87
CA PRO A 20 8.87 16.42 15.27
C PRO A 20 8.44 15.00 15.58
N TYR A 21 7.53 14.42 14.78
CA TYR A 21 7.01 13.08 15.01
C TYR A 21 7.80 11.99 14.30
N LEU A 22 8.69 12.35 13.38
CA LEU A 22 9.37 11.36 12.53
C LEU A 22 10.16 10.30 13.31
N PRO A 23 10.91 10.62 14.36
CA PRO A 23 11.63 9.57 15.08
C PRO A 23 10.72 8.48 15.63
N GLU A 24 9.59 8.85 16.23
CA GLU A 24 8.63 7.86 16.74
C GLU A 24 7.90 7.14 15.63
N GLU A 25 7.57 7.86 14.57
CA GLU A 25 6.91 7.28 13.40
C GLU A 25 7.77 6.18 12.78
N VAL A 26 9.04 6.46 12.54
CA VAL A 26 10.00 5.51 11.97
C VAL A 26 10.20 4.31 12.91
N SER A 27 10.32 4.57 14.19
CA SER A 27 10.46 3.52 15.20
C SER A 27 9.25 2.59 15.21
N ASN A 28 8.05 3.14 15.05
CA ASN A 28 6.82 2.37 15.02
C ASN A 28 6.76 1.47 13.77
N VAL A 29 7.10 2.00 12.61
CA VAL A 29 7.15 1.21 11.37
C VAL A 29 8.18 0.09 11.49
N TRP A 30 9.34 0.38 12.07
CA TRP A 30 10.39 -0.61 12.31
C TRP A 30 9.89 -1.78 13.17
N ARG A 31 9.17 -1.49 14.24
CA ARG A 31 8.60 -2.55 15.10
C ARG A 31 7.63 -3.44 14.34
N LEU A 32 6.78 -2.83 13.51
CA LEU A 32 5.83 -3.57 12.70
C LEU A 32 6.51 -4.39 11.61
N TRP A 33 7.61 -3.89 11.07
CA TRP A 33 8.41 -4.63 10.10
C TRP A 33 9.05 -5.85 10.74
N LYS A 34 9.65 -5.68 11.90
CA LYS A 34 10.24 -6.82 12.65
C LYS A 34 9.19 -7.87 12.99
N ALA A 35 7.98 -7.46 13.26
CA ALA A 35 6.87 -8.37 13.56
C ALA A 35 6.28 -9.05 12.32
N GLY A 36 6.73 -8.67 11.10
CA GLY A 36 6.20 -9.23 9.86
C GLY A 36 4.87 -8.64 9.43
N ILE A 37 4.38 -7.63 10.12
CA ILE A 37 3.11 -6.95 9.81
C ILE A 37 3.30 -5.99 8.64
N VAL A 38 4.38 -5.22 8.64
CA VAL A 38 4.80 -4.40 7.51
C VAL A 38 5.77 -5.21 6.67
N ARG A 39 5.44 -5.38 5.40
CA ARG A 39 6.29 -6.13 4.45
C ARG A 39 7.18 -5.22 3.64
N GLU A 40 6.70 -4.05 3.27
CA GLU A 40 7.44 -3.06 2.51
C GLU A 40 6.97 -1.67 2.93
N ASN A 41 7.84 -0.70 2.85
CA ASN A 41 7.47 0.68 3.03
C ASN A 41 8.37 1.56 2.16
N TYR A 42 7.79 2.63 1.63
CA TYR A 42 8.44 3.52 0.69
C TYR A 42 8.01 4.95 0.96
N ALA A 43 8.95 5.87 0.76
CA ALA A 43 8.57 7.27 0.59
C ALA A 43 8.03 7.46 -0.84
N ARG A 44 7.04 8.31 -0.99
CA ARG A 44 6.53 8.65 -2.31
C ARG A 44 7.49 9.61 -3.01
N ALA A 45 7.68 9.40 -4.30
CA ALA A 45 8.53 10.27 -5.11
C ALA A 45 7.75 11.44 -5.72
N ASP A 46 6.42 11.34 -5.78
CA ASP A 46 5.56 12.31 -6.46
C ASP A 46 5.02 13.39 -5.53
N GLU A 47 4.78 13.06 -4.27
CA GLU A 47 4.30 14.03 -3.28
C GLU A 47 4.72 13.55 -1.88
N PRO A 48 4.69 14.42 -0.87
CA PRO A 48 5.01 14.00 0.50
C PRO A 48 4.05 12.91 0.97
N GLY A 49 4.60 11.84 1.50
CA GLY A 49 3.81 10.72 2.00
C GLY A 49 4.57 9.42 1.90
N VAL A 50 3.94 8.37 2.39
CA VAL A 50 4.51 7.02 2.37
C VAL A 50 3.51 6.02 1.81
N VAL A 51 4.05 4.90 1.35
CA VAL A 51 3.28 3.74 0.95
C VAL A 51 3.76 2.58 1.81
N ILE A 52 2.85 1.93 2.50
CA ILE A 52 3.14 0.80 3.37
C ILE A 52 2.36 -0.41 2.88
N VAL A 53 3.06 -1.52 2.73
CA VAL A 53 2.43 -2.80 2.39
C VAL A 53 2.32 -3.62 3.67
N PHE A 54 1.09 -3.84 4.11
CA PHE A 54 0.78 -4.63 5.29
C PHE A 54 0.48 -6.08 4.91
N GLU A 55 0.86 -7.00 5.79
CA GLU A 55 0.33 -8.36 5.78
C GLU A 55 -0.59 -8.49 6.98
N VAL A 56 -1.88 -8.44 6.74
CA VAL A 56 -2.91 -8.38 7.77
C VAL A 56 -4.14 -9.18 7.31
N GLU A 57 -5.08 -9.34 8.22
CA GLU A 57 -6.28 -10.11 7.96
C GLU A 57 -7.23 -9.39 6.98
N ASP A 58 -7.36 -8.07 7.12
CA ASP A 58 -8.26 -7.25 6.30
C ASP A 58 -7.86 -5.76 6.39
N VAL A 59 -8.61 -4.93 5.68
CA VAL A 59 -8.39 -3.47 5.70
C VAL A 59 -8.62 -2.89 7.09
N ALA A 60 -9.58 -3.41 7.84
CA ALA A 60 -9.85 -2.90 9.18
C ALA A 60 -8.65 -3.11 10.11
N ALA A 61 -7.96 -4.25 9.98
CA ALA A 61 -6.73 -4.50 10.74
C ALA A 61 -5.61 -3.52 10.33
N ALA A 62 -5.44 -3.27 9.04
CA ALA A 62 -4.46 -2.29 8.57
C ALA A 62 -4.76 -0.90 9.15
N ARG A 63 -6.02 -0.51 9.13
CA ARG A 63 -6.46 0.79 9.67
C ARG A 63 -6.16 0.90 11.16
N THR A 64 -6.34 -0.16 11.91
CA THR A 64 -6.02 -0.17 13.34
C THR A 64 -4.55 0.19 13.57
N TYR A 65 -3.66 -0.34 12.75
CA TYR A 65 -2.24 0.00 12.85
C TYR A 65 -1.96 1.44 12.43
N THR A 66 -2.52 1.89 11.32
CA THR A 66 -2.26 3.27 10.86
C THR A 66 -2.85 4.31 11.80
N ASP A 67 -3.99 4.03 12.40
CA ASP A 67 -4.61 4.95 13.37
C ASP A 67 -3.75 5.10 14.64
N ASP A 68 -2.92 4.13 14.94
CA ASP A 68 -2.03 4.15 16.10
C ASP A 68 -0.69 4.86 15.82
N PHE A 69 -0.42 5.24 14.60
CA PHE A 69 0.80 5.96 14.25
C PHE A 69 0.80 7.35 14.90
N PRO A 70 1.96 7.83 15.39
CA PRO A 70 2.04 9.15 16.02
C PRO A 70 1.47 10.28 15.19
N LEU A 71 1.77 10.31 13.88
CA LEU A 71 1.25 11.34 12.98
C LEU A 71 -0.26 11.25 12.80
N SER A 72 -0.79 10.04 12.81
CA SER A 72 -2.24 9.83 12.71
C SER A 72 -2.95 10.29 13.97
N LYS A 73 -2.40 9.97 15.14
CA LYS A 73 -2.94 10.42 16.42
C LYS A 73 -2.92 11.93 16.55
N ALA A 74 -1.92 12.57 15.97
CA ALA A 74 -1.81 14.03 15.93
C ALA A 74 -2.79 14.68 14.94
N GLY A 75 -3.51 13.87 14.15
CA GLY A 75 -4.48 14.40 13.20
C GLY A 75 -3.88 15.04 11.96
N LEU A 76 -2.65 14.67 11.60
CA LEU A 76 -1.92 15.31 10.51
C LEU A 76 -2.01 14.57 9.17
N LEU A 77 -2.44 13.32 9.19
CA LEU A 77 -2.47 12.46 7.99
C LEU A 77 -3.87 11.97 7.67
N GLU A 78 -4.08 11.72 6.38
CA GLU A 78 -5.22 10.96 5.88
C GLU A 78 -4.69 9.70 5.23
N TRP A 79 -5.28 8.55 5.57
CA TRP A 79 -4.88 7.26 5.04
C TRP A 79 -5.91 6.73 4.04
N SER A 80 -5.41 6.13 2.98
CA SER A 80 -6.21 5.38 2.01
C SER A 80 -5.67 3.96 1.92
N PHE A 81 -6.54 3.01 1.58
CA PHE A 81 -6.21 1.59 1.58
C PHE A 81 -6.63 0.92 0.30
N ILE A 82 -5.81 -0.01 -0.16
CA ILE A 82 -6.12 -0.89 -1.29
C ILE A 82 -5.92 -2.32 -0.80
N ALA A 83 -7.00 -3.08 -0.72
CA ALA A 83 -6.92 -4.50 -0.42
C ALA A 83 -6.51 -5.25 -1.69
N LEU A 84 -5.57 -6.19 -1.56
CA LEU A 84 -5.05 -6.94 -2.68
C LEU A 84 -5.48 -8.40 -2.60
N GLN A 85 -5.68 -9.00 -3.75
CA GLN A 85 -5.95 -10.42 -3.87
C GLN A 85 -5.31 -10.94 -5.14
N VAL A 86 -5.23 -12.26 -5.25
CA VAL A 86 -4.74 -12.89 -6.47
C VAL A 86 -5.66 -12.47 -7.62
N PRO A 87 -5.10 -11.99 -8.75
CA PRO A 87 -5.92 -11.39 -9.82
C PRO A 87 -6.91 -12.39 -10.43
N LEU A 88 -6.53 -13.69 -10.54
CA LEU A 88 -7.41 -14.73 -11.04
C LEU A 88 -7.13 -15.99 -10.26
N PRO A 89 -8.17 -16.81 -9.99
CA PRO A 89 -7.93 -18.14 -9.45
C PRO A 89 -6.99 -18.91 -10.37
N ILE A 90 -5.93 -19.46 -9.81
CA ILE A 90 -4.90 -20.12 -10.63
C ILE A 90 -5.49 -21.33 -11.38
N GLU A 91 -6.55 -21.93 -10.86
CA GLU A 91 -7.24 -23.05 -11.48
C GLU A 91 -7.77 -22.73 -12.87
N THR A 92 -8.03 -21.45 -13.18
CA THR A 92 -8.48 -21.06 -14.51
C THR A 92 -7.44 -21.31 -15.58
N LEU A 93 -6.17 -21.38 -15.21
CA LEU A 93 -5.08 -21.68 -16.14
C LEU A 93 -5.14 -23.12 -16.65
N PHE A 94 -5.80 -23.99 -15.93
CA PHE A 94 -5.91 -25.41 -16.26
C PHE A 94 -7.29 -25.80 -16.82
N ARG A 95 -8.13 -24.79 -17.08
CA ARG A 95 -9.44 -25.03 -17.65
C ARG A 95 -9.31 -25.49 -19.09
N GLU A 96 -10.12 -26.48 -19.46
CA GLU A 96 -10.14 -27.01 -20.83
C GLU A 96 -10.43 -25.89 -21.82
N GLY A 97 -9.67 -25.87 -22.92
CA GLY A 97 -9.82 -24.87 -23.97
C GLY A 97 -9.12 -23.55 -23.69
N LEU A 98 -8.49 -23.40 -22.53
CA LEU A 98 -7.74 -22.20 -22.24
C LEU A 98 -6.39 -22.21 -22.95
N ASP A 99 -6.09 -21.17 -23.68
CA ASP A 99 -4.77 -21.01 -24.30
C ASP A 99 -3.78 -20.48 -23.26
N LEU A 100 -2.88 -21.35 -22.83
CA LEU A 100 -1.86 -21.01 -21.84
C LEU A 100 -0.66 -20.26 -22.45
N ASN A 101 -0.59 -20.18 -23.77
CA ASN A 101 0.53 -19.55 -24.47
C ASN A 101 0.03 -18.57 -25.53
N PRO A 102 -0.81 -17.61 -25.17
CA PRO A 102 -1.24 -16.60 -26.13
C PRO A 102 -0.03 -15.78 -26.60
N PRO A 103 0.01 -15.37 -27.85
CA PRO A 103 1.11 -14.56 -28.32
C PRO A 103 1.15 -13.24 -27.56
N PHE A 104 2.34 -12.86 -27.14
CA PHE A 104 2.55 -11.56 -26.50
C PHE A 104 2.98 -10.57 -27.57
N ASP A 105 2.10 -9.62 -27.88
CA ASP A 105 2.37 -8.59 -28.87
C ASP A 105 2.92 -7.35 -28.21
N ARG A 106 4.22 -7.13 -28.35
CA ARG A 106 4.88 -5.97 -27.78
C ARG A 106 4.57 -4.67 -28.52
N THR A 107 4.01 -4.77 -29.72
CA THR A 107 3.62 -3.57 -30.48
C THR A 107 2.29 -3.03 -29.99
N THR A 108 1.50 -3.83 -29.31
CA THR A 108 0.27 -3.39 -28.68
C THR A 108 0.61 -2.55 -27.44
N LYS A 109 0.07 -1.36 -27.39
CA LYS A 109 0.25 -0.51 -26.24
C LYS A 109 -0.77 -0.92 -25.20
N HIS A 110 -0.34 -1.70 -24.23
CA HIS A 110 -1.23 -2.26 -23.23
C HIS A 110 -2.05 -1.20 -22.49
N GLY A 111 -1.47 -0.05 -22.21
CA GLY A 111 -2.20 1.05 -21.62
C GLY A 111 -3.37 1.52 -22.47
N GLU A 112 -3.18 1.58 -23.78
CA GLU A 112 -4.25 1.95 -24.72
C GLU A 112 -5.27 0.84 -24.85
N ALA A 113 -4.79 -0.42 -24.92
CA ALA A 113 -5.68 -1.57 -25.03
C ALA A 113 -6.55 -1.76 -23.79
N ALA A 114 -6.06 -1.36 -22.64
CA ALA A 114 -6.78 -1.47 -21.38
C ALA A 114 -7.80 -0.37 -21.16
N GLN A 115 -7.80 0.61 -22.01
CA GLN A 115 -8.68 1.78 -21.88
C GLN A 115 -10.13 1.48 -22.28
#